data_4d878c9a5c81fad0433ad3b5203d5623
#
_entry.id   4d878c9a5c81fad0433ad3b5203d5623
#
_cell.length_a   1.000
_cell.length_b   1.000
_cell.length_c   1.000
_cell.angle_alpha   90.00
_cell.angle_beta   90.00
_cell.angle_gamma   90.00
#
_symmetry.space_group_name_H-M   'P 1'
#
loop_
_entity.id
_entity.type
_entity.pdbx_description
1 polymer ?
#
loop_
_entity_poly.entity_id
_entity_poly.type
_entity_poly.pdbx_seq_one_letter_code
_entity_poly.pdbx_strand_id
1 'polypeptide(L)'
;MPTIPETKSTTFITLPNSVEAEQNVLGCIMKDQLRQLDIIAQLKPDDFYQPNHRIIFEAMSNISRQTHKVGEESRADSVSITTVIDYLRRKDQLATVGDIDYLLKLNDAAFATSNYAEYVSIVKRASTMRKLIDICHNVEQKAYSSSTAEEAITYAEEEIFKLSQGGSNGGLVPLGNDAARAMYTISERFVNPGKFRGIDTGFARFDRMTNGLHGGELIVLAARPGVGKSSLAMNIVENVAKQGKTVAVFSLEMSNEQLVERMLSGMSTVPLEFIKSGQLPHGEADLVKLRAAQETICSSMSLYGNDYASIKPAEIASQCRRLKAQNGLDLIVIDYIQLMSDGTSATQGRQQEVANISRALKLLAKELNVPVIALSQLKRDAEIRNIKGKEGGSSGSEPVLSDLRESGAIEQDADIVLFIHKESDSESGTTKHSLIIAKHRNGETGNIPLHWLGKFVRFVDDDYLAQHAIRQDQPQKQSGDGEDREFVAEQTEGEFVTSDDEFYSQEETFEEQGTSDGDLPPELDNIEEF
;
A
#
# COMPACT_ATOMS: atom_id res chain seq x y z
N MET A 1 -12.00 -40.14 30.62
CA MET A 1 -11.52 -38.82 31.05
C MET A 1 -10.02 -38.93 31.23
N PRO A 2 -9.19 -38.30 30.43
CA PRO A 2 -7.76 -38.25 30.66
C PRO A 2 -7.46 -37.11 31.65
N THR A 3 -6.79 -37.44 32.73
CA THR A 3 -6.28 -36.55 33.75
C THR A 3 -5.12 -35.72 33.20
N ILE A 4 -5.28 -34.39 33.21
CA ILE A 4 -4.22 -33.43 32.89
C ILE A 4 -3.22 -33.41 34.06
N PRO A 5 -1.91 -33.56 33.85
CA PRO A 5 -0.94 -33.44 34.94
C PRO A 5 -0.81 -31.97 35.35
N GLU A 6 -1.11 -31.69 36.61
CA GLU A 6 -0.79 -30.41 37.26
C GLU A 6 0.73 -30.27 37.42
N THR A 7 1.38 -29.52 36.55
CA THR A 7 2.74 -29.00 36.79
C THR A 7 2.62 -27.61 37.38
N LYS A 8 2.52 -27.53 38.71
CA LYS A 8 2.74 -26.30 39.47
C LYS A 8 4.23 -26.02 39.58
N SER A 9 4.79 -25.21 38.70
CA SER A 9 5.93 -24.39 39.04
C SER A 9 5.46 -22.93 38.98
N THR A 10 5.10 -22.38 40.12
CA THR A 10 4.84 -20.95 40.32
C THR A 10 6.17 -20.22 40.27
N THR A 11 6.72 -20.07 39.09
CA THR A 11 7.73 -19.06 38.84
C THR A 11 6.98 -17.72 38.84
N PHE A 12 7.25 -16.88 39.84
CA PHE A 12 6.76 -15.50 39.84
C PHE A 12 7.36 -14.80 38.61
N ILE A 13 6.60 -14.77 37.52
CA ILE A 13 7.01 -14.08 36.29
C ILE A 13 6.90 -12.60 36.60
N THR A 14 8.03 -11.95 36.87
CA THR A 14 8.09 -10.50 36.98
C THR A 14 7.93 -9.91 35.58
N LEU A 15 7.13 -8.84 35.46
CA LEU A 15 6.99 -8.13 34.18
C LEU A 15 8.36 -7.67 33.65
N PRO A 16 8.59 -7.69 32.34
CA PRO A 16 9.84 -7.25 31.74
C PRO A 16 10.23 -5.83 32.19
N ASN A 17 11.41 -5.69 32.80
CA ASN A 17 11.92 -4.44 33.30
C ASN A 17 13.46 -4.43 33.32
N SER A 18 14.04 -3.25 33.40
CA SER A 18 15.46 -3.05 33.71
C SER A 18 15.58 -1.79 34.54
N VAL A 19 15.50 -1.97 35.85
CA VAL A 19 15.58 -0.85 36.81
C VAL A 19 16.89 -0.09 36.66
N GLU A 20 17.98 -0.79 36.39
CA GLU A 20 19.30 -0.17 36.14
C GLU A 20 19.28 0.74 34.92
N ALA A 21 18.68 0.32 33.79
CA ALA A 21 18.55 1.16 32.60
C ALA A 21 17.67 2.39 32.87
N GLU A 22 16.59 2.24 33.63
CA GLU A 22 15.72 3.35 34.03
C GLU A 22 16.48 4.38 34.87
N GLN A 23 17.28 3.91 35.86
CA GLN A 23 18.11 4.78 36.71
C GLN A 23 19.15 5.55 35.88
N ASN A 24 19.82 4.87 34.94
CA ASN A 24 20.78 5.50 34.06
C ASN A 24 20.15 6.56 33.14
N VAL A 25 18.94 6.27 32.59
CA VAL A 25 18.19 7.25 31.78
C VAL A 25 17.88 8.50 32.57
N LEU A 26 17.32 8.37 33.78
CA LEU A 26 16.97 9.50 34.65
C LEU A 26 18.21 10.30 35.05
N GLY A 27 19.31 9.61 35.39
CA GLY A 27 20.57 10.23 35.70
C GLY A 27 21.18 11.00 34.51
N CYS A 28 21.11 10.42 33.29
CA CYS A 28 21.57 11.09 32.07
C CYS A 28 20.80 12.40 31.81
N ILE A 29 19.48 12.41 32.01
CA ILE A 29 18.66 13.64 31.84
C ILE A 29 19.13 14.73 32.80
N MET A 30 19.47 14.40 34.06
CA MET A 30 19.90 15.37 35.06
C MET A 30 21.34 15.91 34.81
N LYS A 31 22.23 15.09 34.23
CA LYS A 31 23.65 15.44 34.03
C LYS A 31 23.95 16.10 32.70
N ASP A 32 23.28 15.70 31.62
CA ASP A 32 23.64 16.11 30.25
C ASP A 32 22.54 17.00 29.62
N GLN A 33 22.75 18.31 29.75
CA GLN A 33 21.83 19.32 29.23
C GLN A 33 21.65 19.27 27.71
N LEU A 34 22.63 18.80 26.96
CA LEU A 34 22.55 18.73 25.50
C LEU A 34 21.64 17.59 25.03
N ARG A 35 21.58 16.50 25.81
CA ARG A 35 20.84 15.28 25.44
C ARG A 35 19.50 15.13 26.15
N GLN A 36 19.24 15.92 27.18
CA GLN A 36 17.99 15.82 27.96
C GLN A 36 16.75 15.93 27.09
N LEU A 37 16.72 16.83 26.11
CA LEU A 37 15.58 17.00 25.20
C LEU A 37 15.36 15.80 24.30
N ASP A 38 16.45 15.21 23.79
CA ASP A 38 16.41 14.01 22.95
C ASP A 38 15.86 12.81 23.72
N ILE A 39 16.27 12.65 24.98
CA ILE A 39 15.82 11.55 25.84
C ILE A 39 14.35 11.74 26.21
N ILE A 40 13.97 12.96 26.63
CA ILE A 40 12.59 13.29 27.02
C ILE A 40 11.62 13.15 25.83
N ALA A 41 12.05 13.50 24.62
CA ALA A 41 11.23 13.35 23.42
C ALA A 41 10.98 11.89 23.02
N GLN A 42 11.87 10.99 23.41
CA GLN A 42 11.81 9.58 23.04
C GLN A 42 11.00 8.72 24.01
N LEU A 43 10.81 9.10 25.26
CA LEU A 43 10.18 8.31 26.31
C LEU A 43 8.90 8.96 26.83
N LYS A 44 8.06 8.14 27.45
CA LYS A 44 6.85 8.54 28.17
C LYS A 44 6.92 8.04 29.62
N PRO A 45 6.22 8.68 30.59
CA PRO A 45 6.19 8.19 31.97
C PRO A 45 5.81 6.71 32.06
N ASP A 46 4.86 6.24 31.25
CA ASP A 46 4.39 4.85 31.22
C ASP A 46 5.44 3.85 30.71
N ASP A 47 6.53 4.32 30.10
CA ASP A 47 7.62 3.45 29.68
C ASP A 47 8.48 2.96 30.84
N PHE A 48 8.37 3.58 32.01
CA PHE A 48 9.09 3.18 33.22
C PHE A 48 8.29 2.13 34.01
N TYR A 49 8.98 1.12 34.50
CA TYR A 49 8.40 0.06 35.32
C TYR A 49 8.16 0.54 36.75
N GLN A 50 9.15 1.20 37.35
CA GLN A 50 9.09 1.66 38.73
C GLN A 50 8.18 2.88 38.87
N PRO A 51 7.18 2.87 39.80
CA PRO A 51 6.25 4.00 39.99
C PRO A 51 6.96 5.31 40.33
N ASN A 52 8.01 5.25 41.15
CA ASN A 52 8.80 6.42 41.50
C ASN A 52 9.55 7.01 40.28
N HIS A 53 10.06 6.19 39.38
CA HIS A 53 10.69 6.62 38.13
C HIS A 53 9.70 7.32 37.19
N ARG A 54 8.45 6.85 37.12
CA ARG A 54 7.38 7.50 36.36
C ARG A 54 7.14 8.93 36.84
N ILE A 55 7.02 9.12 38.15
CA ILE A 55 6.80 10.43 38.78
C ILE A 55 8.01 11.34 38.53
N ILE A 56 9.22 10.84 38.69
CA ILE A 56 10.45 11.61 38.44
C ILE A 56 10.54 12.03 36.97
N PHE A 57 10.29 11.12 36.03
CA PHE A 57 10.33 11.44 34.61
C PHE A 57 9.22 12.41 34.19
N GLU A 58 8.03 12.29 34.77
CA GLU A 58 6.93 13.26 34.56
C GLU A 58 7.34 14.66 35.05
N ALA A 59 7.94 14.75 36.22
CA ALA A 59 8.48 16.02 36.75
C ALA A 59 9.50 16.63 35.78
N MET A 60 10.48 15.83 35.30
CA MET A 60 11.48 16.27 34.31
C MET A 60 10.86 16.75 33.00
N SER A 61 9.86 16.02 32.49
CA SER A 61 9.14 16.38 31.28
C SER A 61 8.37 17.70 31.44
N ASN A 62 7.76 17.92 32.60
CA ASN A 62 7.03 19.15 32.88
C ASN A 62 7.96 20.36 33.06
N ILE A 63 9.10 20.20 33.71
CA ILE A 63 10.13 21.24 33.81
C ILE A 63 10.60 21.62 32.41
N SER A 64 10.97 20.65 31.57
CA SER A 64 11.41 20.86 30.20
C SER A 64 10.37 21.61 29.34
N ARG A 65 9.05 21.31 29.50
CA ARG A 65 7.97 22.00 28.77
C ARG A 65 7.73 23.43 29.24
N GLN A 66 7.93 23.74 30.51
CA GLN A 66 7.76 25.09 31.06
C GLN A 66 8.85 26.04 30.55
N THR A 67 10.05 25.55 30.37
CA THR A 67 11.20 26.30 29.87
C THR A 67 10.99 26.81 28.43
N HIS A 68 10.22 26.10 27.60
CA HIS A 68 9.95 26.50 26.21
C HIS A 68 8.80 27.49 26.03
N LYS A 69 8.04 27.82 27.09
CA LYS A 69 6.89 28.73 27.00
C LYS A 69 7.20 30.19 27.32
N VAL A 70 8.36 30.49 27.85
CA VAL A 70 8.76 31.85 28.23
C VAL A 70 9.80 32.36 27.24
N GLY A 71 9.31 33.06 26.21
CA GLY A 71 10.17 33.73 25.20
C GLY A 71 10.64 35.08 25.72
N GLU A 72 11.58 35.08 26.64
CA GLU A 72 12.43 36.22 27.01
C GLU A 72 13.72 35.68 27.63
N GLU A 73 14.84 36.40 27.48
CA GLU A 73 16.22 36.09 27.82
C GLU A 73 16.52 35.62 29.28
N SER A 74 15.65 34.84 29.88
CA SER A 74 15.91 34.14 31.12
C SER A 74 16.57 32.80 30.82
N ARG A 75 17.73 32.55 31.39
CA ARG A 75 18.40 31.27 31.47
C ARG A 75 17.36 30.17 31.66
N ALA A 76 17.14 29.41 30.59
CA ALA A 76 16.26 28.24 30.64
C ALA A 76 16.69 27.39 31.84
N ASP A 77 15.80 27.17 32.80
CA ASP A 77 16.03 26.24 33.90
C ASP A 77 16.18 24.85 33.29
N SER A 78 17.41 24.44 33.01
CA SER A 78 17.72 23.11 32.54
C SER A 78 17.23 22.09 33.56
N VAL A 79 16.78 20.90 33.09
CA VAL A 79 16.42 19.82 34.00
C VAL A 79 17.69 19.40 34.75
N SER A 80 17.81 19.85 35.98
CA SER A 80 18.90 19.54 36.89
C SER A 80 18.33 18.89 38.16
N ILE A 81 19.22 18.24 38.93
CA ILE A 81 18.79 17.63 40.19
C ILE A 81 18.09 18.65 41.11
N THR A 82 18.59 19.87 41.16
CA THR A 82 18.05 20.96 41.99
C THR A 82 16.64 21.36 41.56
N THR A 83 16.41 21.53 40.24
CA THR A 83 15.11 21.90 39.70
C THR A 83 14.08 20.78 39.87
N VAL A 84 14.50 19.51 39.76
CA VAL A 84 13.66 18.34 40.00
C VAL A 84 13.25 18.24 41.47
N ILE A 85 14.19 18.43 42.42
CA ILE A 85 13.90 18.43 43.85
C ILE A 85 12.89 19.53 44.19
N ASP A 86 13.09 20.75 43.70
CA ASP A 86 12.20 21.88 43.96
C ASP A 86 10.80 21.66 43.38
N TYR A 87 10.71 21.09 42.15
CA TYR A 87 9.44 20.75 41.52
C TYR A 87 8.67 19.70 42.32
N LEU A 88 9.34 18.60 42.71
CA LEU A 88 8.73 17.50 43.49
C LEU A 88 8.31 17.96 44.88
N ARG A 89 9.08 18.87 45.53
CA ARG A 89 8.74 19.48 46.81
C ARG A 89 7.47 20.34 46.70
N ARG A 90 7.37 21.15 45.66
CA ARG A 90 6.16 21.98 45.40
C ARG A 90 4.91 21.15 45.12
N LYS A 91 5.08 19.94 44.62
CA LYS A 91 3.99 18.95 44.33
C LYS A 91 3.72 17.99 45.47
N ASP A 92 4.41 18.11 46.61
CA ASP A 92 4.34 17.18 47.76
C ASP A 92 4.58 15.70 47.37
N GLN A 93 5.43 15.47 46.39
CA GLN A 93 5.77 14.14 45.84
C GLN A 93 7.18 13.66 46.20
N LEU A 94 7.98 14.48 46.88
CA LEU A 94 9.38 14.18 47.18
C LEU A 94 9.56 12.92 48.03
N ALA A 95 8.75 12.76 49.09
CA ALA A 95 8.77 11.56 49.94
C ALA A 95 8.35 10.29 49.15
N THR A 96 7.41 10.40 48.22
CA THR A 96 6.92 9.28 47.41
C THR A 96 8.00 8.73 46.47
N VAL A 97 8.92 9.55 46.00
CA VAL A 97 9.98 9.12 45.08
C VAL A 97 11.24 8.61 45.79
N GLY A 98 11.30 8.68 47.12
CA GLY A 98 12.45 8.21 47.94
C GLY A 98 13.38 9.31 48.42
N ASP A 99 12.83 10.51 48.59
CA ASP A 99 13.51 11.71 49.08
C ASP A 99 14.74 12.16 48.25
N ILE A 100 15.47 13.13 48.76
CA ILE A 100 16.66 13.71 48.11
C ILE A 100 17.75 12.66 47.89
N ASP A 101 17.92 11.74 48.84
CA ASP A 101 18.95 10.71 48.78
C ASP A 101 18.80 9.78 47.57
N TYR A 102 17.58 9.48 47.20
CA TYR A 102 17.32 8.67 46.00
C TYR A 102 17.63 9.42 44.71
N LEU A 103 17.26 10.70 44.62
CA LEU A 103 17.59 11.53 43.45
C LEU A 103 19.12 11.73 43.30
N LEU A 104 19.86 11.84 44.39
CA LEU A 104 21.32 11.87 44.37
C LEU A 104 21.88 10.54 43.85
N LYS A 105 21.36 9.39 44.31
CA LYS A 105 21.77 8.08 43.79
C LYS A 105 21.48 7.94 42.30
N LEU A 106 20.36 8.40 41.80
CA LEU A 106 20.03 8.39 40.36
C LEU A 106 21.00 9.26 39.56
N ASN A 107 21.34 10.45 40.09
CA ASN A 107 22.30 11.32 39.47
C ASN A 107 23.68 10.65 39.39
N ASP A 108 24.09 9.97 40.43
CA ASP A 108 25.40 9.29 40.48
C ASP A 108 25.47 7.99 39.68
N ALA A 109 24.36 7.31 39.48
CA ALA A 109 24.26 6.07 38.70
C ALA A 109 24.68 6.27 37.22
N ALA A 110 24.48 7.45 36.65
CA ALA A 110 24.86 7.75 35.26
C ALA A 110 26.38 8.01 35.15
N PHE A 111 27.19 6.95 35.05
CA PHE A 111 28.63 7.06 34.86
C PHE A 111 29.05 7.50 33.45
N ALA A 112 28.29 7.09 32.41
CA ALA A 112 28.62 7.40 31.02
C ALA A 112 27.36 7.90 30.27
N THR A 113 27.25 9.22 30.15
CA THR A 113 26.13 9.84 29.39
C THR A 113 26.22 9.57 27.89
N SER A 114 27.37 9.08 27.39
CA SER A 114 27.57 8.69 25.99
C SER A 114 26.65 7.54 25.54
N ASN A 115 26.29 6.63 26.44
CA ASN A 115 25.55 5.41 26.13
C ASN A 115 24.02 5.56 26.34
N TYR A 116 23.51 6.78 26.48
CA TYR A 116 22.08 7.02 26.76
C TYR A 116 21.15 6.35 25.75
N ALA A 117 21.52 6.27 24.46
CA ALA A 117 20.72 5.67 23.43
C ALA A 117 20.46 4.17 23.67
N GLU A 118 21.45 3.45 24.23
CA GLU A 118 21.31 2.05 24.59
C GLU A 118 20.35 1.89 25.78
N TYR A 119 20.48 2.69 26.83
CA TYR A 119 19.58 2.66 27.97
C TYR A 119 18.15 3.01 27.58
N VAL A 120 17.94 4.03 26.73
CA VAL A 120 16.62 4.36 26.16
C VAL A 120 16.04 3.18 25.38
N SER A 121 16.87 2.50 24.59
CA SER A 121 16.45 1.32 23.82
C SER A 121 16.00 0.17 24.74
N ILE A 122 16.74 -0.09 25.82
CA ILE A 122 16.39 -1.14 26.80
C ILE A 122 15.06 -0.82 27.48
N VAL A 123 14.86 0.44 27.93
CA VAL A 123 13.61 0.88 28.58
C VAL A 123 12.43 0.75 27.62
N LYS A 124 12.58 1.19 26.36
CA LYS A 124 11.55 1.05 25.33
C LYS A 124 11.19 -0.41 25.05
N ARG A 125 12.20 -1.27 24.89
CA ARG A 125 11.99 -2.69 24.65
C ARG A 125 11.21 -3.34 25.79
N ALA A 126 11.59 -3.07 27.05
CA ALA A 126 10.88 -3.55 28.22
C ALA A 126 9.43 -3.02 28.30
N SER A 127 9.23 -1.74 27.97
CA SER A 127 7.89 -1.12 27.89
C SER A 127 7.03 -1.79 26.81
N THR A 128 7.58 -2.01 25.62
CA THR A 128 6.88 -2.68 24.52
C THR A 128 6.46 -4.10 24.89
N MET A 129 7.34 -4.84 25.58
CA MET A 129 7.00 -6.17 26.07
C MET A 129 5.88 -6.16 27.11
N ARG A 130 5.85 -5.21 28.03
CA ARG A 130 4.74 -5.05 29.00
C ARG A 130 3.43 -4.73 28.28
N LYS A 131 3.44 -3.79 27.34
CA LYS A 131 2.26 -3.45 26.52
C LYS A 131 1.75 -4.65 25.73
N LEU A 132 2.65 -5.49 25.20
CA LEU A 132 2.26 -6.72 24.53
C LEU A 132 1.58 -7.71 25.49
N ILE A 133 2.09 -7.87 26.72
CA ILE A 133 1.48 -8.71 27.75
C ILE A 133 0.08 -8.18 28.11
N ASP A 134 -0.08 -6.86 28.27
CA ASP A 134 -1.37 -6.23 28.56
C ASP A 134 -2.36 -6.45 27.41
N ILE A 135 -1.91 -6.32 26.16
CA ILE A 135 -2.72 -6.60 24.97
C ILE A 135 -3.17 -8.07 24.96
N CYS A 136 -2.26 -9.01 25.20
CA CYS A 136 -2.61 -10.44 25.26
C CYS A 136 -3.67 -10.72 26.32
N HIS A 137 -3.57 -10.08 27.51
CA HIS A 137 -4.58 -10.21 28.55
C HIS A 137 -5.94 -9.62 28.13
N ASN A 138 -5.94 -8.47 27.47
CA ASN A 138 -7.16 -7.86 26.96
C ASN A 138 -7.79 -8.70 25.83
N VAL A 139 -6.97 -9.30 24.96
CA VAL A 139 -7.42 -10.23 23.91
C VAL A 139 -8.05 -11.49 24.54
N GLU A 140 -7.44 -12.04 25.58
CA GLU A 140 -8.00 -13.17 26.34
C GLU A 140 -9.38 -12.82 26.89
N GLN A 141 -9.52 -11.69 27.58
CA GLN A 141 -10.82 -11.24 28.11
C GLN A 141 -11.84 -11.00 26.99
N LYS A 142 -11.40 -10.42 25.86
CA LYS A 142 -12.25 -10.19 24.70
C LYS A 142 -12.73 -11.52 24.11
N ALA A 143 -11.87 -12.53 24.01
CA ALA A 143 -12.24 -13.85 23.51
C ALA A 143 -13.30 -14.54 24.39
N TYR A 144 -13.26 -14.35 25.72
CA TYR A 144 -14.33 -14.86 26.62
C TYR A 144 -15.65 -14.09 26.45
N SER A 145 -15.63 -12.83 26.06
CA SER A 145 -16.82 -11.96 26.02
C SER A 145 -17.41 -11.79 24.61
N SER A 146 -16.68 -12.13 23.55
CA SER A 146 -17.13 -11.98 22.15
C SER A 146 -18.13 -13.07 21.76
N SER A 147 -19.08 -12.70 20.90
CA SER A 147 -20.07 -13.63 20.35
C SER A 147 -19.51 -14.47 19.20
N THR A 148 -18.48 -13.99 18.52
CA THR A 148 -17.84 -14.65 17.37
C THR A 148 -16.31 -14.64 17.50
N ALA A 149 -15.66 -15.65 16.90
CA ALA A 149 -14.20 -15.74 16.90
C ALA A 149 -13.57 -14.61 16.07
N GLU A 150 -14.24 -14.19 15.00
CA GLU A 150 -13.80 -13.12 14.09
C GLU A 150 -13.67 -11.77 14.81
N GLU A 151 -14.58 -11.44 15.73
CA GLU A 151 -14.49 -10.22 16.53
C GLU A 151 -13.24 -10.20 17.42
N ALA A 152 -12.93 -11.32 18.07
CA ALA A 152 -11.77 -11.42 18.93
C ALA A 152 -10.45 -11.36 18.14
N ILE A 153 -10.40 -12.02 16.97
CA ILE A 153 -9.25 -12.00 16.08
C ILE A 153 -9.01 -10.58 15.54
N THR A 154 -10.04 -9.92 15.03
CA THR A 154 -9.94 -8.54 14.53
C THR A 154 -9.43 -7.58 15.61
N TYR A 155 -9.95 -7.70 16.84
CA TYR A 155 -9.48 -6.90 17.97
C TYR A 155 -8.00 -7.15 18.28
N ALA A 156 -7.56 -8.43 18.28
CA ALA A 156 -6.17 -8.79 18.52
C ALA A 156 -5.23 -8.19 17.45
N GLU A 157 -5.60 -8.32 16.17
CA GLU A 157 -4.84 -7.75 15.05
C GLU A 157 -4.71 -6.23 15.15
N GLU A 158 -5.79 -5.51 15.46
CA GLU A 158 -5.77 -4.07 15.64
C GLU A 158 -4.86 -3.62 16.78
N GLU A 159 -4.93 -4.25 17.95
CA GLU A 159 -4.15 -3.86 19.12
C GLU A 159 -2.66 -4.17 18.93
N ILE A 160 -2.32 -5.33 18.37
CA ILE A 160 -0.93 -5.68 18.03
C ILE A 160 -0.38 -4.72 16.97
N PHE A 161 -1.18 -4.37 15.99
CA PHE A 161 -0.79 -3.43 14.96
C PHE A 161 -0.53 -2.02 15.51
N LYS A 162 -1.40 -1.50 16.39
CA LYS A 162 -1.19 -0.22 17.10
C LYS A 162 0.12 -0.22 17.87
N LEU A 163 0.47 -1.34 18.49
CA LEU A 163 1.74 -1.50 19.21
C LEU A 163 2.94 -1.48 18.25
N SER A 164 2.84 -2.17 17.11
CA SER A 164 3.91 -2.23 16.09
C SER A 164 4.19 -0.88 15.43
N GLN A 165 3.18 -0.04 15.29
CA GLN A 165 3.30 1.34 14.79
C GLN A 165 3.92 2.34 15.82
N GLY A 166 4.32 1.86 16.99
CA GLY A 166 4.99 2.69 17.99
C GLY A 166 4.10 3.70 18.70
N GLY A 167 2.79 3.44 18.77
CA GLY A 167 1.86 4.22 19.59
C GLY A 167 1.96 5.73 19.34
N SER A 168 1.95 6.16 18.09
CA SER A 168 1.89 7.59 17.71
C SER A 168 0.53 8.15 18.15
N ASN A 169 0.42 8.50 19.43
CA ASN A 169 -0.65 9.39 19.88
C ASN A 169 -0.49 10.69 19.08
N GLY A 170 -1.49 10.99 18.23
CA GLY A 170 -1.52 12.14 17.35
C GLY A 170 -1.50 13.49 18.08
N GLY A 171 -0.41 13.79 18.77
CA GLY A 171 -0.11 15.13 19.25
C GLY A 171 0.41 16.02 18.11
N LEU A 172 0.24 17.32 18.25
CA LEU A 172 0.88 18.27 17.35
C LEU A 172 2.40 18.13 17.46
N VAL A 173 3.07 17.94 16.32
CA VAL A 173 4.53 17.90 16.23
C VAL A 173 5.04 19.17 15.55
N PRO A 174 6.20 19.72 15.97
CA PRO A 174 6.82 20.85 15.28
C PRO A 174 7.21 20.47 13.85
N LEU A 175 6.75 21.24 12.85
CA LEU A 175 7.03 20.97 11.42
C LEU A 175 8.47 21.24 10.98
N GLY A 176 9.32 21.80 11.84
CA GLY A 176 10.71 22.12 11.50
C GLY A 176 11.52 20.91 11.00
N ASN A 177 11.37 19.75 11.65
CA ASN A 177 12.04 18.52 11.22
C ASN A 177 11.49 17.99 9.90
N ASP A 178 10.20 18.20 9.65
CA ASP A 178 9.56 17.79 8.40
C ASP A 178 9.96 18.73 7.26
N ALA A 179 10.13 20.03 7.54
CA ALA A 179 10.67 20.99 6.58
C ALA A 179 12.10 20.64 6.14
N ALA A 180 12.97 20.23 7.10
CA ALA A 180 14.31 19.77 6.77
C ALA A 180 14.29 18.49 5.91
N ARG A 181 13.44 17.52 6.25
CA ARG A 181 13.24 16.31 5.43
C ARG A 181 12.68 16.63 4.04
N ALA A 182 11.70 17.52 3.96
CA ALA A 182 11.13 17.95 2.68
C ALA A 182 12.21 18.61 1.80
N MET A 183 13.04 19.49 2.37
CA MET A 183 14.12 20.13 1.64
C MET A 183 15.17 19.13 1.13
N TYR A 184 15.55 18.16 1.96
CA TYR A 184 16.41 17.06 1.54
C TYR A 184 15.80 16.28 0.38
N THR A 185 14.51 15.92 0.45
CA THR A 185 13.80 15.20 -0.61
C THR A 185 13.73 16.03 -1.90
N ILE A 186 13.51 17.35 -1.81
CA ILE A 186 13.50 18.26 -2.96
C ILE A 186 14.88 18.29 -3.62
N SER A 187 15.95 18.38 -2.84
CA SER A 187 17.32 18.36 -3.33
C SER A 187 17.66 17.04 -4.03
N GLU A 188 17.25 15.91 -3.46
CA GLU A 188 17.40 14.59 -4.06
C GLU A 188 16.62 14.46 -5.38
N ARG A 189 15.39 14.99 -5.45
CA ARG A 189 14.58 15.04 -6.69
C ARG A 189 15.26 15.84 -7.78
N PHE A 190 15.91 16.93 -7.41
CA PHE A 190 16.64 17.78 -8.36
C PHE A 190 17.85 17.04 -8.95
N VAL A 191 18.59 16.30 -8.11
CA VAL A 191 19.77 15.53 -8.55
C VAL A 191 19.38 14.26 -9.29
N ASN A 192 18.30 13.58 -8.86
CA ASN A 192 17.84 12.29 -9.38
C ASN A 192 16.33 12.33 -9.71
N PRO A 193 15.90 12.99 -10.80
CA PRO A 193 14.47 13.19 -11.10
C PRO A 193 13.67 11.89 -11.24
N GLY A 194 14.29 10.79 -11.71
CA GLY A 194 13.63 9.49 -11.89
C GLY A 194 13.39 8.70 -10.60
N LYS A 195 14.19 8.95 -9.55
CA LYS A 195 14.12 8.17 -8.30
C LYS A 195 12.84 8.40 -7.48
N PHE A 196 12.19 9.53 -7.68
CA PHE A 196 11.00 9.96 -6.91
C PHE A 196 9.73 9.96 -7.74
N ARG A 197 9.77 9.34 -8.90
CA ARG A 197 8.59 9.08 -9.71
C ARG A 197 7.73 8.04 -9.00
N GLY A 198 6.39 8.20 -9.07
CA GLY A 198 5.46 7.18 -8.61
C GLY A 198 5.56 5.91 -9.46
N ILE A 199 4.71 4.94 -9.18
CA ILE A 199 4.63 3.70 -9.94
C ILE A 199 4.02 4.00 -11.31
N ASP A 200 4.70 3.65 -12.38
CA ASP A 200 4.20 3.84 -13.75
C ASP A 200 3.04 2.88 -14.02
N THR A 201 1.95 3.43 -14.56
CA THR A 201 0.76 2.65 -14.94
C THR A 201 0.90 1.97 -16.29
N GLY A 202 1.92 2.38 -17.08
CA GLY A 202 2.12 1.98 -18.46
C GLY A 202 1.30 2.76 -19.48
N PHE A 203 0.57 3.80 -19.04
CA PHE A 203 -0.09 4.78 -19.89
C PHE A 203 0.70 6.08 -19.84
N ALA A 204 1.59 6.28 -20.82
CA ALA A 204 2.62 7.30 -20.77
C ALA A 204 2.08 8.73 -20.56
N ARG A 205 0.93 9.06 -21.17
CA ARG A 205 0.31 10.36 -20.98
C ARG A 205 -0.27 10.54 -19.58
N PHE A 206 -0.88 9.51 -19.02
CA PHE A 206 -1.35 9.52 -17.65
C PHE A 206 -0.18 9.68 -16.67
N ASP A 207 0.87 8.89 -16.86
CA ASP A 207 2.05 8.91 -16.00
C ASP A 207 2.80 10.26 -16.07
N ARG A 208 2.77 10.97 -17.22
CA ARG A 208 3.29 12.34 -17.32
C ARG A 208 2.47 13.35 -16.53
N MET A 209 1.13 13.24 -16.55
CA MET A 209 0.24 14.19 -15.88
C MET A 209 0.19 13.97 -14.35
N THR A 210 0.32 12.72 -13.89
CA THR A 210 0.23 12.37 -12.47
C THR A 210 1.59 12.15 -11.82
N ASN A 211 2.66 12.05 -12.59
CA ASN A 211 3.97 11.58 -12.16
C ASN A 211 3.93 10.14 -11.61
N GLY A 212 3.02 9.28 -12.12
CA GLY A 212 2.76 7.92 -11.67
C GLY A 212 1.84 7.84 -10.44
N LEU A 213 1.65 6.64 -9.89
CA LEU A 213 0.84 6.39 -8.69
C LEU A 213 1.69 6.55 -7.43
N HIS A 214 1.23 7.36 -6.48
CA HIS A 214 1.98 7.62 -5.25
C HIS A 214 1.39 6.91 -4.03
N GLY A 215 2.25 6.53 -3.10
CA GLY A 215 1.83 5.94 -1.83
C GLY A 215 0.91 6.86 -1.04
N GLY A 216 -0.13 6.30 -0.42
CA GLY A 216 -1.11 7.04 0.37
C GLY A 216 -2.23 7.70 -0.44
N GLU A 217 -2.24 7.54 -1.78
CA GLU A 217 -3.30 8.07 -2.64
C GLU A 217 -4.45 7.06 -2.81
N LEU A 218 -5.68 7.58 -2.79
CA LEU A 218 -6.88 6.88 -3.20
C LEU A 218 -7.26 7.36 -4.60
N ILE A 219 -7.19 6.47 -5.59
CA ILE A 219 -7.54 6.69 -6.97
C ILE A 219 -8.88 5.99 -7.23
N VAL A 220 -9.87 6.75 -7.67
CA VAL A 220 -11.19 6.19 -8.03
C VAL A 220 -11.30 6.13 -9.54
N LEU A 221 -11.47 4.91 -10.07
CA LEU A 221 -11.70 4.66 -11.48
C LEU A 221 -13.18 4.31 -11.69
N ALA A 222 -13.93 5.21 -12.33
CA ALA A 222 -15.35 5.01 -12.56
C ALA A 222 -15.69 4.96 -14.05
N ALA A 223 -16.68 4.12 -14.36
CA ALA A 223 -17.21 3.99 -15.70
C ALA A 223 -18.65 3.50 -15.68
N ARG A 224 -19.32 3.62 -16.83
CA ARG A 224 -20.59 2.91 -17.06
C ARG A 224 -20.38 1.41 -17.18
N PRO A 225 -21.41 0.59 -16.92
CA PRO A 225 -21.33 -0.85 -17.18
C PRO A 225 -20.89 -1.15 -18.61
N GLY A 226 -20.01 -2.12 -18.79
CA GLY A 226 -19.57 -2.59 -20.11
C GLY A 226 -18.59 -1.68 -20.86
N VAL A 227 -18.13 -0.56 -20.29
CA VAL A 227 -17.15 0.34 -20.93
C VAL A 227 -15.71 -0.13 -20.77
N GLY A 228 -15.45 -1.11 -19.90
CA GLY A 228 -14.11 -1.67 -19.74
C GLY A 228 -13.37 -1.26 -18.47
N LYS A 229 -14.09 -0.85 -17.41
CA LYS A 229 -13.51 -0.45 -16.09
C LYS A 229 -12.52 -1.47 -15.54
N SER A 230 -12.96 -2.71 -15.35
CA SER A 230 -12.11 -3.81 -14.83
C SER A 230 -10.96 -4.14 -15.79
N SER A 231 -11.17 -3.98 -17.11
CA SER A 231 -10.11 -4.21 -18.10
C SER A 231 -8.99 -3.19 -17.99
N LEU A 232 -9.31 -1.90 -17.87
CA LEU A 232 -8.28 -0.87 -17.67
C LEU A 232 -7.52 -1.06 -16.35
N ALA A 233 -8.24 -1.38 -15.27
CA ALA A 233 -7.63 -1.67 -13.99
C ALA A 233 -6.65 -2.86 -14.08
N MET A 234 -7.06 -3.96 -14.77
CA MET A 234 -6.19 -5.12 -14.96
C MET A 234 -5.01 -4.83 -15.89
N ASN A 235 -5.14 -3.94 -16.88
CA ASN A 235 -3.98 -3.51 -17.68
C ASN A 235 -2.97 -2.71 -16.82
N ILE A 236 -3.44 -1.87 -15.90
CA ILE A 236 -2.55 -1.20 -14.93
C ILE A 236 -1.89 -2.23 -14.01
N VAL A 237 -2.64 -3.21 -13.50
CA VAL A 237 -2.10 -4.31 -12.66
C VAL A 237 -0.99 -5.06 -13.40
N GLU A 238 -1.24 -5.46 -14.66
CA GLU A 238 -0.27 -6.14 -15.51
C GLU A 238 1.00 -5.30 -15.68
N ASN A 239 0.85 -4.03 -16.06
CA ASN A 239 1.98 -3.14 -16.30
C ASN A 239 2.80 -2.89 -15.03
N VAL A 240 2.15 -2.72 -13.88
CA VAL A 240 2.81 -2.53 -12.58
C VAL A 240 3.53 -3.81 -12.14
N ALA A 241 2.91 -4.97 -12.32
CA ALA A 241 3.50 -6.25 -11.94
C ALA A 241 4.73 -6.61 -12.80
N LYS A 242 4.73 -6.25 -14.11
CA LYS A 242 5.90 -6.38 -14.99
C LYS A 242 7.12 -5.57 -14.55
N GLN A 243 6.91 -4.51 -13.76
CA GLN A 243 7.99 -3.73 -13.15
C GLN A 243 8.56 -4.39 -11.88
N GLY A 244 8.19 -5.64 -11.58
CA GLY A 244 8.60 -6.35 -10.37
C GLY A 244 7.93 -5.85 -9.09
N LYS A 245 6.80 -5.14 -9.21
CA LYS A 245 6.02 -4.61 -8.09
C LYS A 245 5.01 -5.63 -7.59
N THR A 246 4.77 -5.64 -6.27
CA THR A 246 3.78 -6.52 -5.65
C THR A 246 2.40 -5.86 -5.68
N VAL A 247 1.42 -6.54 -6.27
CA VAL A 247 0.06 -6.06 -6.45
C VAL A 247 -0.96 -6.97 -5.77
N ALA A 248 -1.87 -6.39 -5.00
CA ALA A 248 -3.03 -7.09 -4.43
C ALA A 248 -4.30 -6.67 -5.18
N VAL A 249 -5.08 -7.64 -5.65
CA VAL A 249 -6.35 -7.45 -6.37
C VAL A 249 -7.48 -8.08 -5.58
N PHE A 250 -8.48 -7.29 -5.22
CA PHE A 250 -9.73 -7.74 -4.59
C PHE A 250 -10.85 -7.62 -5.60
N SER A 251 -11.32 -8.75 -6.13
CA SER A 251 -12.36 -8.80 -7.15
C SER A 251 -13.65 -9.35 -6.54
N LEU A 252 -14.67 -8.50 -6.41
CA LEU A 252 -15.98 -8.90 -5.88
C LEU A 252 -16.98 -9.27 -6.98
N GLU A 253 -16.64 -9.00 -8.25
CA GLU A 253 -17.53 -9.26 -9.40
C GLU A 253 -17.07 -10.48 -10.21
N MET A 254 -15.77 -10.71 -10.29
CA MET A 254 -15.17 -11.74 -11.15
C MET A 254 -14.27 -12.67 -10.35
N SER A 255 -14.23 -13.96 -10.75
CA SER A 255 -13.26 -14.90 -10.16
C SER A 255 -11.83 -14.59 -10.58
N ASN A 256 -10.87 -15.00 -9.75
CA ASN A 256 -9.43 -14.88 -10.06
C ASN A 256 -9.09 -15.56 -11.41
N GLU A 257 -9.72 -16.69 -11.71
CA GLU A 257 -9.54 -17.40 -12.99
C GLU A 257 -9.95 -16.53 -14.18
N GLN A 258 -11.12 -15.87 -14.11
CA GLN A 258 -11.59 -14.96 -15.16
C GLN A 258 -10.68 -13.73 -15.34
N LEU A 259 -10.09 -13.22 -14.26
CA LEU A 259 -9.10 -12.14 -14.35
C LEU A 259 -7.83 -12.61 -15.05
N VAL A 260 -7.34 -13.80 -14.69
CA VAL A 260 -6.15 -14.41 -15.32
C VAL A 260 -6.40 -14.72 -16.79
N GLU A 261 -7.56 -15.25 -17.18
CA GLU A 261 -7.93 -15.46 -18.60
C GLU A 261 -7.82 -14.16 -19.42
N ARG A 262 -8.30 -13.04 -18.87
CA ARG A 262 -8.19 -11.73 -19.54
C ARG A 262 -6.73 -11.26 -19.65
N MET A 263 -5.92 -11.46 -18.62
CA MET A 263 -4.49 -11.15 -18.66
C MET A 263 -3.78 -12.02 -19.70
N LEU A 264 -4.06 -13.33 -19.73
CA LEU A 264 -3.50 -14.24 -20.73
C LEU A 264 -3.86 -13.80 -22.15
N SER A 265 -5.12 -13.40 -22.39
CA SER A 265 -5.56 -12.89 -23.71
C SER A 265 -4.80 -11.61 -24.09
N GLY A 266 -4.65 -10.66 -23.15
CA GLY A 266 -3.93 -9.41 -23.39
C GLY A 266 -2.44 -9.58 -23.63
N MET A 267 -1.80 -10.52 -22.92
CA MET A 267 -0.36 -10.78 -23.01
C MET A 267 0.02 -11.65 -24.22
N SER A 268 -0.77 -12.69 -24.50
CA SER A 268 -0.50 -13.63 -25.59
C SER A 268 -1.00 -13.15 -26.96
N THR A 269 -1.81 -12.08 -27.00
CA THR A 269 -2.54 -11.64 -28.21
C THR A 269 -3.44 -12.73 -28.83
N VAL A 270 -3.90 -13.69 -28.01
CA VAL A 270 -4.91 -14.67 -28.39
C VAL A 270 -6.29 -14.09 -27.97
N PRO A 271 -7.26 -13.98 -28.90
CA PRO A 271 -8.56 -13.42 -28.56
C PRO A 271 -9.25 -14.19 -27.42
N LEU A 272 -9.85 -13.45 -26.46
CA LEU A 272 -10.50 -14.04 -25.28
C LEU A 272 -11.62 -15.03 -25.65
N GLU A 273 -12.31 -14.79 -26.74
CA GLU A 273 -13.36 -15.68 -27.25
C GLU A 273 -12.84 -17.10 -27.53
N PHE A 274 -11.66 -17.20 -28.14
CA PHE A 274 -11.02 -18.49 -28.44
C PHE A 274 -10.48 -19.17 -27.18
N ILE A 275 -9.97 -18.42 -26.21
CA ILE A 275 -9.58 -18.98 -24.92
C ILE A 275 -10.78 -19.60 -24.22
N LYS A 276 -11.92 -18.90 -24.20
CA LYS A 276 -13.16 -19.37 -23.54
C LYS A 276 -13.81 -20.55 -24.26
N SER A 277 -13.78 -20.57 -25.60
CA SER A 277 -14.36 -21.67 -26.37
C SER A 277 -13.44 -22.88 -26.48
N GLY A 278 -12.16 -22.72 -26.18
CA GLY A 278 -11.14 -23.74 -26.42
C GLY A 278 -10.81 -23.98 -27.90
N GLN A 279 -11.38 -23.17 -28.81
CA GLN A 279 -11.20 -23.30 -30.27
C GLN A 279 -10.11 -22.33 -30.73
N LEU A 280 -8.85 -22.72 -30.52
CA LEU A 280 -7.68 -21.90 -30.88
C LEU A 280 -7.46 -21.93 -32.40
N PRO A 281 -7.49 -20.78 -33.12
CA PRO A 281 -7.40 -20.75 -34.58
C PRO A 281 -6.08 -21.28 -35.12
N HIS A 282 -4.98 -21.06 -34.40
CA HIS A 282 -3.63 -21.52 -34.78
C HIS A 282 -3.18 -22.74 -33.96
N GLY A 283 -4.10 -23.40 -33.27
CA GLY A 283 -3.85 -24.65 -32.55
C GLY A 283 -2.69 -24.58 -31.57
N GLU A 284 -1.63 -25.34 -31.83
CA GLU A 284 -0.49 -25.43 -30.90
C GLU A 284 0.30 -24.12 -30.78
N ALA A 285 0.38 -23.30 -31.83
CA ALA A 285 1.07 -22.02 -31.79
C ALA A 285 0.41 -21.05 -30.80
N ASP A 286 -0.90 -21.02 -30.72
CA ASP A 286 -1.61 -20.20 -29.73
C ASP A 286 -1.43 -20.75 -28.30
N LEU A 287 -1.33 -22.09 -28.14
CA LEU A 287 -1.01 -22.70 -26.86
C LEU A 287 0.39 -22.34 -26.38
N VAL A 288 1.38 -22.27 -27.28
CA VAL A 288 2.74 -21.83 -26.94
C VAL A 288 2.74 -20.38 -26.43
N LYS A 289 2.05 -19.47 -27.12
CA LYS A 289 1.91 -18.07 -26.67
C LYS A 289 1.24 -17.97 -25.30
N LEU A 290 0.17 -18.73 -25.07
CA LEU A 290 -0.53 -18.77 -23.79
C LEU A 290 0.35 -19.32 -22.66
N ARG A 291 1.17 -20.36 -22.94
CA ARG A 291 2.14 -20.89 -21.96
C ARG A 291 3.22 -19.88 -21.62
N ALA A 292 3.78 -19.18 -22.60
CA ALA A 292 4.74 -18.11 -22.36
C ALA A 292 4.16 -16.98 -21.50
N ALA A 293 2.92 -16.57 -21.77
CA ALA A 293 2.21 -15.60 -20.94
C ALA A 293 1.97 -16.12 -19.51
N GLN A 294 1.57 -17.39 -19.36
CA GLN A 294 1.42 -18.04 -18.06
C GLN A 294 2.73 -18.07 -17.29
N GLU A 295 3.82 -18.45 -17.92
CA GLU A 295 5.15 -18.50 -17.30
C GLU A 295 5.58 -17.12 -16.81
N THR A 296 5.33 -16.06 -17.59
CA THR A 296 5.58 -14.69 -17.18
C THR A 296 4.79 -14.31 -15.93
N ILE A 297 3.50 -14.66 -15.86
CA ILE A 297 2.67 -14.39 -14.67
C ILE A 297 3.22 -15.14 -13.45
N CYS A 298 3.60 -16.42 -13.62
CA CYS A 298 4.04 -17.27 -12.51
C CYS A 298 5.45 -16.93 -12.00
N SER A 299 6.37 -16.57 -12.90
CA SER A 299 7.79 -16.43 -12.56
C SER A 299 8.23 -14.97 -12.32
N SER A 300 7.61 -14.01 -13.04
CA SER A 300 8.09 -12.63 -13.07
C SER A 300 7.16 -11.64 -12.38
N MET A 301 5.91 -12.03 -12.06
CA MET A 301 4.92 -11.13 -11.49
C MET A 301 4.58 -11.52 -10.04
N SER A 302 4.57 -10.54 -9.14
CA SER A 302 4.12 -10.70 -7.74
C SER A 302 2.65 -10.26 -7.62
N LEU A 303 1.72 -11.14 -7.99
CA LEU A 303 0.27 -10.89 -8.03
C LEU A 303 -0.46 -11.73 -6.98
N TYR A 304 -1.32 -11.08 -6.20
CA TYR A 304 -2.14 -11.71 -5.18
C TYR A 304 -3.60 -11.36 -5.42
N GLY A 305 -4.45 -12.35 -5.57
CA GLY A 305 -5.88 -12.18 -5.84
C GLY A 305 -6.75 -12.71 -4.71
N ASN A 306 -7.85 -11.99 -4.44
CA ASN A 306 -8.94 -12.43 -3.58
C ASN A 306 -10.25 -12.18 -4.32
N ASP A 307 -11.07 -13.22 -4.50
CA ASP A 307 -12.34 -13.19 -5.24
C ASP A 307 -13.56 -13.53 -4.37
N TYR A 308 -13.48 -13.26 -3.07
CA TYR A 308 -14.64 -13.42 -2.19
C TYR A 308 -15.72 -12.39 -2.53
N ALA A 309 -16.93 -12.86 -2.78
CA ALA A 309 -18.07 -12.04 -3.21
C ALA A 309 -18.47 -10.95 -2.18
N SER A 310 -18.07 -11.08 -0.93
CA SER A 310 -18.30 -10.09 0.12
C SER A 310 -17.09 -10.02 1.03
N ILE A 311 -16.49 -8.85 1.13
CA ILE A 311 -15.33 -8.58 2.01
C ILE A 311 -15.51 -7.22 2.68
N LYS A 312 -15.13 -7.13 3.96
CA LYS A 312 -15.15 -5.87 4.72
C LYS A 312 -13.84 -5.10 4.54
N PRO A 313 -13.85 -3.76 4.66
CA PRO A 313 -12.63 -2.96 4.62
C PRO A 313 -11.57 -3.38 5.65
N ALA A 314 -12.00 -3.82 6.83
CA ALA A 314 -11.10 -4.32 7.88
C ALA A 314 -10.37 -5.61 7.46
N GLU A 315 -11.04 -6.52 6.77
CA GLU A 315 -10.46 -7.77 6.26
C GLU A 315 -9.46 -7.50 5.15
N ILE A 316 -9.78 -6.58 4.21
CA ILE A 316 -8.82 -6.10 3.19
C ILE A 316 -7.58 -5.53 3.88
N ALA A 317 -7.78 -4.68 4.88
CA ALA A 317 -6.68 -4.06 5.62
C ALA A 317 -5.78 -5.11 6.29
N SER A 318 -6.37 -6.13 6.94
CA SER A 318 -5.64 -7.23 7.57
C SER A 318 -4.81 -8.01 6.55
N GLN A 319 -5.40 -8.42 5.42
CA GLN A 319 -4.71 -9.15 4.36
C GLN A 319 -3.57 -8.31 3.74
N CYS A 320 -3.81 -7.03 3.48
CA CYS A 320 -2.81 -6.13 2.92
C CYS A 320 -1.64 -5.87 3.89
N ARG A 321 -1.90 -5.72 5.20
CA ARG A 321 -0.84 -5.61 6.22
C ARG A 321 0.05 -6.83 6.24
N ARG A 322 -0.57 -8.03 6.24
CA ARG A 322 0.16 -9.30 6.23
C ARG A 322 1.00 -9.45 4.97
N LEU A 323 0.41 -9.19 3.79
CA LEU A 323 1.13 -9.25 2.52
C LEU A 323 2.31 -8.28 2.49
N LYS A 324 2.09 -7.03 2.93
CA LYS A 324 3.15 -6.02 2.98
C LYS A 324 4.31 -6.41 3.89
N ALA A 325 4.01 -7.06 5.02
CA ALA A 325 5.03 -7.52 5.97
C ALA A 325 5.84 -8.72 5.44
N GLN A 326 5.23 -9.60 4.64
CA GLN A 326 5.85 -10.84 4.15
C GLN A 326 6.57 -10.67 2.81
N ASN A 327 5.93 -10.02 1.86
CA ASN A 327 6.37 -9.97 0.45
C ASN A 327 6.57 -8.55 -0.09
N GLY A 328 6.21 -7.53 0.72
CA GLY A 328 6.05 -6.18 0.22
C GLY A 328 4.66 -5.99 -0.43
N LEU A 329 4.28 -4.72 -0.63
CA LEU A 329 3.03 -4.36 -1.31
C LEU A 329 3.19 -2.95 -1.89
N ASP A 330 2.98 -2.83 -3.21
CA ASP A 330 3.16 -1.59 -3.95
C ASP A 330 1.85 -1.02 -4.51
N LEU A 331 0.84 -1.86 -4.80
CA LEU A 331 -0.45 -1.42 -5.33
C LEU A 331 -1.59 -2.29 -4.80
N ILE A 332 -2.73 -1.67 -4.49
CA ILE A 332 -3.98 -2.35 -4.13
C ILE A 332 -5.04 -1.97 -5.16
N VAL A 333 -5.76 -2.95 -5.70
CA VAL A 333 -6.89 -2.74 -6.63
C VAL A 333 -8.14 -3.42 -6.09
N ILE A 334 -9.28 -2.72 -6.11
CA ILE A 334 -10.56 -3.21 -5.59
C ILE A 334 -11.64 -3.04 -6.64
N ASP A 335 -12.24 -4.13 -7.11
CA ASP A 335 -13.29 -4.16 -8.14
C ASP A 335 -14.58 -4.79 -7.57
N TYR A 336 -15.59 -4.04 -7.16
CA TYR A 336 -15.76 -2.60 -7.05
C TYR A 336 -16.38 -2.23 -5.71
N ILE A 337 -16.24 -0.96 -5.28
CA ILE A 337 -16.63 -0.48 -3.94
C ILE A 337 -18.08 -0.78 -3.57
N GLN A 338 -19.01 -0.67 -4.51
CA GLN A 338 -20.44 -0.85 -4.26
C GLN A 338 -20.83 -2.31 -3.98
N LEU A 339 -19.97 -3.29 -4.06
CA LEU A 339 -20.22 -4.66 -3.61
C LEU A 339 -19.72 -4.94 -2.20
N MET A 340 -18.92 -4.03 -1.65
CA MET A 340 -18.42 -4.15 -0.28
C MET A 340 -19.54 -3.87 0.73
N SER A 341 -19.38 -4.43 1.93
CA SER A 341 -20.20 -4.13 3.10
C SER A 341 -19.31 -3.71 4.28
N ASP A 342 -19.71 -2.69 5.03
CA ASP A 342 -19.01 -2.28 6.25
C ASP A 342 -19.46 -3.06 7.50
N GLY A 343 -20.47 -3.92 7.36
CA GLY A 343 -21.06 -4.71 8.45
C GLY A 343 -21.93 -3.91 9.40
N THR A 344 -22.18 -2.62 9.12
CA THR A 344 -23.12 -1.82 9.90
C THR A 344 -24.55 -2.17 9.47
N SER A 345 -25.46 -2.28 10.47
CA SER A 345 -26.83 -2.72 10.21
C SER A 345 -27.56 -1.79 9.24
N ALA A 346 -28.52 -2.36 8.51
CA ALA A 346 -29.37 -1.78 7.46
C ALA A 346 -30.07 -0.43 7.78
N THR A 347 -29.85 0.14 8.96
CA THR A 347 -30.46 1.40 9.43
C THR A 347 -29.79 2.66 8.90
N GLN A 348 -28.55 2.60 8.41
CA GLN A 348 -27.78 3.82 8.04
C GLN A 348 -27.90 4.23 6.56
N GLY A 349 -28.51 3.42 5.72
CA GLY A 349 -28.65 3.70 4.29
C GLY A 349 -27.35 3.49 3.48
N ARG A 350 -27.48 3.02 2.25
CA ARG A 350 -26.37 2.63 1.35
C ARG A 350 -25.35 3.75 1.11
N GLN A 351 -25.81 4.99 1.08
CA GLN A 351 -24.94 6.15 0.84
C GLN A 351 -23.91 6.34 1.98
N GLN A 352 -24.34 6.15 3.23
CA GLN A 352 -23.46 6.26 4.40
C GLN A 352 -22.47 5.09 4.44
N GLU A 353 -22.90 3.90 4.10
CA GLU A 353 -22.04 2.72 4.02
C GLU A 353 -20.90 2.92 3.01
N VAL A 354 -21.21 3.40 1.80
CA VAL A 354 -20.22 3.71 0.77
C VAL A 354 -19.26 4.82 1.23
N ALA A 355 -19.75 5.81 1.98
CA ALA A 355 -18.91 6.84 2.57
C ALA A 355 -17.91 6.27 3.60
N ASN A 356 -18.37 5.38 4.47
CA ASN A 356 -17.52 4.71 5.45
C ASN A 356 -16.45 3.85 4.76
N ILE A 357 -16.83 3.11 3.73
CA ILE A 357 -15.90 2.28 2.94
C ILE A 357 -14.84 3.17 2.27
N SER A 358 -15.24 4.25 1.59
CA SER A 358 -14.32 5.18 0.94
C SER A 358 -13.28 5.73 1.92
N ARG A 359 -13.76 6.21 3.07
CA ARG A 359 -12.89 6.72 4.13
C ARG A 359 -11.93 5.65 4.67
N ALA A 360 -12.41 4.41 4.87
CA ALA A 360 -11.58 3.30 5.32
C ALA A 360 -10.47 2.97 4.30
N LEU A 361 -10.78 2.96 3.00
CA LEU A 361 -9.80 2.74 1.95
C LEU A 361 -8.77 3.87 1.86
N LYS A 362 -9.18 5.12 2.05
CA LYS A 362 -8.26 6.26 2.11
C LYS A 362 -7.32 6.18 3.31
N LEU A 363 -7.84 5.76 4.46
CA LEU A 363 -7.02 5.54 5.66
C LEU A 363 -6.04 4.38 5.44
N LEU A 364 -6.47 3.28 4.82
CA LEU A 364 -5.62 2.15 4.46
C LEU A 364 -4.48 2.56 3.54
N ALA A 365 -4.77 3.33 2.48
CA ALA A 365 -3.75 3.86 1.58
C ALA A 365 -2.67 4.64 2.33
N LYS A 366 -3.09 5.56 3.22
CA LYS A 366 -2.17 6.36 4.05
C LYS A 366 -1.38 5.52 5.04
N GLU A 367 -2.05 4.59 5.72
CA GLU A 367 -1.46 3.71 6.72
C GLU A 367 -0.36 2.85 6.11
N LEU A 368 -0.67 2.20 5.00
CA LEU A 368 0.28 1.35 4.31
C LEU A 368 1.25 2.13 3.41
N ASN A 369 1.03 3.43 3.19
CA ASN A 369 1.77 4.22 2.20
C ASN A 369 1.85 3.51 0.84
N VAL A 370 0.68 3.05 0.35
CA VAL A 370 0.49 2.33 -0.91
C VAL A 370 -0.65 2.99 -1.67
N PRO A 371 -0.57 3.20 -3.00
CA PRO A 371 -1.70 3.64 -3.79
C PRO A 371 -2.81 2.58 -3.80
N VAL A 372 -4.06 3.05 -3.71
CA VAL A 372 -5.26 2.21 -3.79
C VAL A 372 -6.08 2.66 -4.99
N ILE A 373 -6.28 1.77 -5.97
CA ILE A 373 -7.23 1.97 -7.07
C ILE A 373 -8.53 1.30 -6.70
N ALA A 374 -9.56 2.09 -6.51
CA ALA A 374 -10.90 1.62 -6.17
C ALA A 374 -11.85 1.86 -7.34
N LEU A 375 -12.43 0.79 -7.86
CA LEU A 375 -13.35 0.86 -8.98
C LEU A 375 -14.74 1.24 -8.49
N SER A 376 -15.43 2.08 -9.28
CA SER A 376 -16.78 2.56 -8.98
C SER A 376 -17.67 2.51 -10.22
N GLN A 377 -18.94 2.27 -10.02
CA GLN A 377 -19.92 2.29 -11.10
C GLN A 377 -20.67 3.62 -11.12
N LEU A 378 -20.85 4.22 -12.32
CA LEU A 378 -21.61 5.44 -12.49
C LEU A 378 -23.13 5.15 -12.52
N LYS A 379 -23.94 6.10 -12.05
CA LYS A 379 -25.41 5.99 -12.06
C LYS A 379 -25.99 6.07 -13.48
N ARG A 380 -27.16 5.44 -13.65
CA ARG A 380 -27.91 5.43 -14.92
C ARG A 380 -28.47 6.80 -15.30
N ASP A 381 -28.64 7.72 -14.37
CA ASP A 381 -29.18 9.07 -14.63
C ASP A 381 -28.31 9.92 -15.58
N ALA A 382 -27.03 9.57 -15.71
CA ALA A 382 -26.15 10.12 -16.74
C ALA A 382 -26.61 9.77 -18.17
N GLU A 383 -27.40 8.70 -18.36
CA GLU A 383 -27.99 8.34 -19.65
C GLU A 383 -29.14 9.28 -20.07
N ILE A 384 -29.88 9.79 -19.10
CA ILE A 384 -31.06 10.65 -19.37
C ILE A 384 -30.60 12.04 -19.89
N ARG A 385 -29.44 12.53 -19.48
CA ARG A 385 -28.86 13.76 -20.02
C ARG A 385 -28.46 13.63 -21.49
N ASN A 386 -27.98 12.46 -21.90
CA ASN A 386 -27.63 12.17 -23.29
C ASN A 386 -28.83 12.09 -24.22
N ILE A 387 -29.99 11.67 -23.71
CA ILE A 387 -31.22 11.55 -24.50
C ILE A 387 -31.87 12.93 -24.73
N LYS A 388 -31.79 13.82 -23.73
CA LYS A 388 -32.35 15.19 -23.83
C LYS A 388 -31.46 16.18 -24.62
N GLY A 389 -30.18 15.86 -24.84
CA GLY A 389 -29.24 16.65 -25.63
C GLY A 389 -29.28 16.37 -27.13
N LYS A 390 -30.09 15.42 -27.61
CA LYS A 390 -30.14 15.00 -29.01
C LYS A 390 -30.85 15.95 -29.97
N GLU A 391 -31.40 17.08 -29.52
CA GLU A 391 -31.94 18.11 -30.44
C GLU A 391 -30.90 19.03 -31.07
N GLY A 392 -29.61 18.83 -30.79
CA GLY A 392 -28.50 19.60 -31.38
C GLY A 392 -27.25 18.76 -31.53
N GLY A 393 -27.27 17.77 -32.40
CA GLY A 393 -26.12 17.16 -33.11
C GLY A 393 -24.79 16.98 -32.39
N SER A 394 -24.74 16.73 -31.08
CA SER A 394 -23.47 16.53 -30.38
C SER A 394 -23.51 15.31 -29.47
N SER A 395 -22.60 14.44 -29.69
CA SER A 395 -21.97 13.38 -28.93
C SER A 395 -22.28 13.32 -27.43
N GLY A 396 -22.46 12.12 -26.92
CA GLY A 396 -22.81 11.84 -25.54
C GLY A 396 -22.01 12.66 -24.51
N SER A 397 -22.72 13.33 -23.58
CA SER A 397 -22.13 14.17 -22.54
C SER A 397 -21.07 13.42 -21.74
N GLU A 398 -19.88 14.01 -21.61
CA GLU A 398 -18.81 13.49 -20.76
C GLU A 398 -19.27 13.29 -19.31
N PRO A 399 -18.84 12.22 -18.64
CA PRO A 399 -19.14 12.02 -17.23
C PRO A 399 -18.50 13.11 -16.35
N VAL A 400 -19.23 13.55 -15.34
CA VAL A 400 -18.80 14.60 -14.40
C VAL A 400 -18.81 14.07 -12.96
N LEU A 401 -18.11 14.74 -12.04
CA LEU A 401 -17.99 14.32 -10.65
C LEU A 401 -19.35 14.08 -9.96
N SER A 402 -20.38 14.84 -10.33
CA SER A 402 -21.75 14.63 -9.82
C SER A 402 -22.39 13.29 -10.22
N ASP A 403 -21.84 12.58 -11.20
CA ASP A 403 -22.33 11.26 -11.62
C ASP A 403 -21.89 10.14 -10.66
N LEU A 404 -20.96 10.44 -9.75
CA LEU A 404 -20.63 9.62 -8.58
C LEU A 404 -21.62 9.79 -7.43
N ARG A 405 -22.86 10.22 -7.67
CA ARG A 405 -23.83 10.85 -6.76
C ARG A 405 -24.30 10.07 -5.52
N GLU A 406 -24.14 8.74 -5.44
CA GLU A 406 -24.29 8.01 -4.16
C GLU A 406 -23.05 8.14 -3.27
N SER A 407 -22.07 8.84 -3.74
CA SER A 407 -20.70 8.80 -3.30
C SER A 407 -20.06 10.18 -3.28
N GLY A 408 -20.80 11.24 -2.88
CA GLY A 408 -20.19 12.56 -2.61
C GLY A 408 -19.00 12.44 -1.65
N ALA A 409 -19.01 11.45 -0.77
CA ALA A 409 -17.89 11.10 0.08
C ALA A 409 -16.70 10.50 -0.72
N ILE A 410 -16.96 9.63 -1.71
CA ILE A 410 -15.88 9.10 -2.58
C ILE A 410 -15.18 10.26 -3.29
N GLU A 411 -15.94 11.23 -3.81
CA GLU A 411 -15.37 12.41 -4.43
C GLU A 411 -14.49 13.20 -3.44
N GLN A 412 -14.92 13.36 -2.19
CA GLN A 412 -14.15 14.10 -1.18
C GLN A 412 -12.87 13.37 -0.75
N ASP A 413 -12.95 12.06 -0.53
CA ASP A 413 -11.85 11.24 -0.02
C ASP A 413 -10.78 10.96 -1.10
N ALA A 414 -11.19 10.80 -2.37
CA ALA A 414 -10.29 10.51 -3.48
C ALA A 414 -9.30 11.64 -3.75
N ASP A 415 -8.04 11.29 -4.01
CA ASP A 415 -7.02 12.22 -4.48
C ASP A 415 -7.09 12.40 -6.00
N ILE A 416 -7.40 11.30 -6.72
CA ILE A 416 -7.56 11.29 -8.16
C ILE A 416 -8.90 10.61 -8.49
N VAL A 417 -9.68 11.21 -9.38
CA VAL A 417 -10.91 10.62 -9.94
C VAL A 417 -10.77 10.51 -11.44
N LEU A 418 -10.93 9.29 -11.94
CA LEU A 418 -10.80 8.91 -13.32
C LEU A 418 -12.12 8.42 -13.88
N PHE A 419 -12.50 8.89 -15.06
CA PHE A 419 -13.64 8.36 -15.80
C PHE A 419 -13.18 7.74 -17.10
N ILE A 420 -13.69 6.53 -17.42
CA ILE A 420 -13.60 6.00 -18.77
C ILE A 420 -14.83 6.47 -19.52
N HIS A 421 -14.62 7.23 -20.59
CA HIS A 421 -15.67 7.70 -21.47
C HIS A 421 -15.57 6.98 -22.82
N LYS A 422 -16.74 6.53 -23.30
CA LYS A 422 -16.91 5.90 -24.61
C LYS A 422 -17.83 6.79 -25.45
N GLU A 423 -17.29 7.37 -26.50
CA GLU A 423 -17.99 8.17 -27.47
C GLU A 423 -18.22 7.36 -28.74
N SER A 424 -19.46 7.24 -29.17
CA SER A 424 -19.81 6.60 -30.45
C SER A 424 -20.19 7.70 -31.43
N ASP A 425 -19.41 7.85 -32.46
CA ASP A 425 -19.72 8.76 -33.54
C ASP A 425 -20.73 8.09 -34.47
N SER A 426 -21.94 8.66 -34.52
CA SER A 426 -23.06 8.11 -35.30
C SER A 426 -22.82 8.27 -36.81
N GLU A 427 -21.96 9.18 -37.27
CA GLU A 427 -21.71 9.41 -38.69
C GLU A 427 -20.60 8.52 -39.25
N SER A 428 -19.53 8.28 -38.46
CA SER A 428 -18.38 7.47 -38.90
C SER A 428 -18.48 6.01 -38.44
N GLY A 429 -19.38 5.65 -37.52
CA GLY A 429 -19.46 4.33 -36.88
C GLY A 429 -18.26 3.98 -36.00
N THR A 430 -17.34 4.92 -35.79
CA THR A 430 -16.15 4.71 -34.98
C THR A 430 -16.44 4.93 -33.50
N THR A 431 -15.81 4.14 -32.65
CA THR A 431 -15.90 4.28 -31.20
C THR A 431 -14.59 4.80 -30.67
N LYS A 432 -14.62 5.95 -30.03
CA LYS A 432 -13.47 6.55 -29.35
C LYS A 432 -13.59 6.30 -27.84
N HIS A 433 -12.47 5.98 -27.22
CA HIS A 433 -12.39 5.87 -25.78
C HIS A 433 -11.43 6.92 -25.23
N SER A 434 -11.73 7.43 -24.05
CA SER A 434 -10.85 8.36 -23.35
C SER A 434 -10.86 8.10 -21.85
N LEU A 435 -9.73 8.40 -21.21
CA LEU A 435 -9.58 8.43 -19.76
C LEU A 435 -9.56 9.91 -19.34
N ILE A 436 -10.59 10.32 -18.59
CA ILE A 436 -10.76 11.69 -18.12
C ILE A 436 -10.27 11.76 -16.68
N ILE A 437 -9.26 12.57 -16.41
CA ILE A 437 -8.84 12.95 -15.06
C ILE A 437 -9.77 14.07 -14.61
N ALA A 438 -10.86 13.73 -13.92
CA ALA A 438 -11.87 14.68 -13.49
C ALA A 438 -11.50 15.42 -12.19
N LYS A 439 -10.66 14.80 -11.36
CA LYS A 439 -10.10 15.37 -10.14
C LYS A 439 -8.66 14.92 -9.98
N HIS A 440 -7.78 15.86 -9.61
CA HIS A 440 -6.41 15.58 -9.20
C HIS A 440 -5.99 16.59 -8.13
N ARG A 441 -5.80 16.15 -6.88
CA ARG A 441 -5.47 17.06 -5.75
C ARG A 441 -4.12 17.75 -5.92
N ASN A 442 -3.16 17.05 -6.52
CA ASN A 442 -1.76 17.47 -6.58
C ASN A 442 -1.31 17.85 -8.01
N GLY A 443 -2.22 17.89 -8.99
CA GLY A 443 -1.87 18.11 -10.38
C GLY A 443 -3.04 18.60 -11.23
N GLU A 444 -2.86 18.52 -12.54
CA GLU A 444 -3.82 18.99 -13.53
C GLU A 444 -4.88 17.94 -13.85
N THR A 445 -6.06 18.41 -14.24
CA THR A 445 -7.12 17.60 -14.84
C THR A 445 -6.98 17.60 -16.36
N GLY A 446 -7.55 16.59 -17.03
CA GLY A 446 -7.46 16.54 -18.49
C GLY A 446 -8.04 15.27 -19.09
N ASN A 447 -7.97 15.15 -20.41
CA ASN A 447 -8.48 14.04 -21.18
C ASN A 447 -7.33 13.33 -21.91
N ILE A 448 -7.32 12.00 -21.82
CA ILE A 448 -6.29 11.11 -22.38
C ILE A 448 -6.97 10.18 -23.36
N PRO A 449 -6.65 10.22 -24.67
CA PRO A 449 -7.18 9.27 -25.62
C PRO A 449 -6.70 7.86 -25.32
N LEU A 450 -7.60 6.88 -25.45
CA LEU A 450 -7.33 5.47 -25.30
C LEU A 450 -7.87 4.71 -26.51
N HIS A 451 -7.21 3.61 -26.84
CA HIS A 451 -7.65 2.68 -27.88
C HIS A 451 -8.06 1.36 -27.26
N TRP A 452 -9.25 0.88 -27.64
CA TRP A 452 -9.79 -0.38 -27.13
C TRP A 452 -9.57 -1.52 -28.12
N LEU A 453 -8.74 -2.47 -27.75
CA LEU A 453 -8.52 -3.71 -28.49
C LEU A 453 -9.47 -4.80 -27.97
N GLY A 454 -10.72 -4.77 -28.47
CA GLY A 454 -11.81 -5.59 -27.92
C GLY A 454 -11.57 -7.10 -27.94
N LYS A 455 -10.88 -7.63 -28.96
CA LYS A 455 -10.53 -9.05 -29.07
C LYS A 455 -9.66 -9.52 -27.89
N PHE A 456 -8.78 -8.64 -27.38
CA PHE A 456 -7.81 -8.94 -26.32
C PHE A 456 -8.19 -8.32 -24.98
N VAL A 457 -9.36 -7.68 -24.90
CA VAL A 457 -9.87 -7.01 -23.68
C VAL A 457 -8.85 -6.01 -23.09
N ARG A 458 -8.15 -5.27 -23.97
CA ARG A 458 -7.01 -4.42 -23.61
C ARG A 458 -7.21 -2.98 -24.06
N PHE A 459 -6.89 -2.04 -23.17
CA PHE A 459 -6.67 -0.63 -23.50
C PHE A 459 -5.19 -0.37 -23.79
N VAL A 460 -4.94 0.45 -24.78
CA VAL A 460 -3.60 0.92 -25.12
C VAL A 460 -3.65 2.42 -25.40
N ASP A 461 -2.52 3.11 -25.26
CA ASP A 461 -2.36 4.51 -25.62
C ASP A 461 -1.74 4.68 -27.02
N ASP A 462 -1.62 5.94 -27.47
CA ASP A 462 -1.03 6.26 -28.77
C ASP A 462 0.45 5.83 -28.85
N ASP A 463 1.18 5.91 -27.71
CA ASP A 463 2.60 5.57 -27.65
C ASP A 463 2.78 4.05 -27.86
N TYR A 464 1.90 3.23 -27.29
CA TYR A 464 1.89 1.77 -27.53
C TYR A 464 1.61 1.43 -28.99
N LEU A 465 0.60 2.09 -29.62
CA LEU A 465 0.29 1.85 -31.03
C LEU A 465 1.43 2.25 -31.95
N ALA A 466 2.12 3.36 -31.64
CA ALA A 466 3.28 3.80 -32.42
C ALA A 466 4.44 2.80 -32.34
N GLN A 467 4.68 2.21 -31.17
CA GLN A 467 5.73 1.21 -30.96
C GLN A 467 5.44 -0.13 -31.64
N HIS A 468 4.16 -0.58 -31.63
CA HIS A 468 3.79 -1.89 -32.11
C HIS A 468 3.21 -1.91 -33.52
N ALA A 469 3.18 -0.75 -34.22
CA ALA A 469 2.67 -0.58 -35.59
C ALA A 469 1.31 -1.29 -35.86
N ILE A 470 0.44 -1.38 -34.85
CA ILE A 470 -0.86 -2.03 -34.97
C ILE A 470 -1.76 -1.13 -35.81
N ARG A 471 -1.97 -1.48 -37.07
CA ARG A 471 -3.01 -0.83 -37.89
C ARG A 471 -4.38 -1.26 -37.33
N GLN A 472 -5.16 -0.28 -36.87
CA GLN A 472 -6.57 -0.51 -36.58
C GLN A 472 -7.27 -0.90 -37.87
N ASP A 473 -7.94 -2.08 -37.88
CA ASP A 473 -8.93 -2.40 -38.89
C ASP A 473 -10.06 -1.36 -38.81
N GLN A 474 -10.02 -0.35 -39.66
CA GLN A 474 -11.15 0.55 -39.83
C GLN A 474 -12.31 -0.26 -40.44
N PRO A 475 -13.53 -0.17 -39.92
CA PRO A 475 -14.67 -0.82 -40.57
C PRO A 475 -14.83 -0.22 -41.97
N GLN A 476 -14.57 -1.04 -42.99
CA GLN A 476 -14.86 -0.64 -44.35
C GLN A 476 -16.37 -0.34 -44.46
N LYS A 477 -16.70 0.87 -44.96
CA LYS A 477 -18.05 1.20 -45.41
C LYS A 477 -18.44 0.18 -46.44
N GLN A 478 -19.44 -0.65 -46.12
CA GLN A 478 -20.18 -1.42 -47.14
C GLN A 478 -20.95 -0.42 -47.98
N SER A 479 -20.37 0.05 -49.07
CA SER A 479 -21.13 0.56 -50.19
C SER A 479 -21.72 -0.66 -50.89
N GLY A 480 -23.03 -0.82 -50.76
CA GLY A 480 -23.76 -1.83 -51.51
C GLY A 480 -23.65 -1.52 -53.01
N ASP A 481 -23.06 -2.43 -53.73
CA ASP A 481 -23.40 -2.77 -55.12
C ASP A 481 -22.89 -4.19 -55.33
N GLY A 482 -23.81 -5.05 -55.70
CA GLY A 482 -23.56 -6.48 -55.89
C GLY A 482 -22.71 -6.71 -57.14
N GLU A 483 -21.70 -7.52 -57.02
CA GLU A 483 -21.21 -8.43 -58.06
C GLU A 483 -20.28 -9.46 -57.41
N ASP A 484 -20.59 -10.71 -57.69
CA ASP A 484 -19.84 -11.89 -57.26
C ASP A 484 -18.38 -11.79 -57.68
N ARG A 485 -17.45 -11.81 -56.72
CA ARG A 485 -16.03 -12.12 -56.98
C ARG A 485 -15.50 -13.08 -55.95
N GLU A 486 -15.00 -14.20 -56.46
CA GLU A 486 -14.30 -15.28 -55.77
C GLU A 486 -13.24 -14.77 -54.79
N PHE A 487 -13.27 -15.29 -53.58
CA PHE A 487 -12.26 -15.07 -52.57
C PHE A 487 -10.95 -15.81 -52.94
N VAL A 488 -9.96 -15.06 -53.40
CA VAL A 488 -8.57 -15.51 -53.40
C VAL A 488 -7.95 -15.07 -52.08
N ALA A 489 -7.63 -16.04 -51.24
CA ALA A 489 -6.90 -15.82 -50.00
C ALA A 489 -5.44 -15.47 -50.31
N GLU A 490 -5.09 -14.21 -50.23
CA GLU A 490 -3.69 -13.78 -50.22
C GLU A 490 -3.14 -13.89 -48.79
N GLN A 491 -2.26 -14.88 -48.60
CA GLN A 491 -1.48 -15.06 -47.38
C GLN A 491 -0.46 -13.93 -47.30
N THR A 492 -0.64 -13.02 -46.38
CA THR A 492 0.43 -12.13 -45.89
C THR A 492 0.90 -12.68 -44.54
N GLU A 493 1.98 -13.44 -44.60
CA GLU A 493 2.83 -13.76 -43.45
C GLU A 493 3.42 -12.44 -42.91
N GLY A 494 2.91 -11.96 -41.82
CA GLY A 494 3.52 -10.90 -41.02
C GLY A 494 4.29 -11.56 -39.88
N GLU A 495 5.59 -11.76 -40.03
CA GLU A 495 6.47 -12.17 -38.94
C GLU A 495 6.40 -11.12 -37.81
N PHE A 496 5.92 -11.57 -36.66
CA PHE A 496 6.03 -10.85 -35.40
C PHE A 496 7.44 -11.08 -34.86
N VAL A 497 8.36 -10.16 -35.10
CA VAL A 497 9.66 -10.14 -34.43
C VAL A 497 9.44 -9.63 -33.03
N THR A 498 9.47 -10.52 -32.05
CA THR A 498 9.57 -10.15 -30.64
C THR A 498 10.99 -9.66 -30.40
N SER A 499 11.13 -8.50 -29.75
CA SER A 499 12.41 -7.83 -29.45
C SER A 499 13.32 -8.56 -28.44
N ASP A 500 13.11 -9.87 -28.23
CA ASP A 500 13.91 -10.69 -27.33
C ASP A 500 15.03 -11.48 -28.03
N ASP A 501 15.18 -11.38 -29.36
CA ASP A 501 16.20 -12.15 -30.11
C ASP A 501 17.56 -11.42 -30.27
N GLU A 502 17.78 -10.26 -29.64
CA GLU A 502 19.08 -9.55 -29.70
C GLU A 502 20.03 -9.81 -28.51
N PHE A 503 19.76 -10.77 -27.63
CA PHE A 503 20.62 -11.02 -26.46
C PHE A 503 21.42 -12.33 -26.48
N TYR A 504 21.40 -13.11 -27.57
CA TYR A 504 22.23 -14.33 -27.68
C TYR A 504 22.97 -14.38 -29.02
N SER A 505 24.02 -13.59 -29.18
CA SER A 505 25.10 -13.84 -30.14
C SER A 505 26.38 -13.07 -29.76
N GLN A 506 26.98 -13.51 -28.66
CA GLN A 506 28.43 -13.43 -28.45
C GLN A 506 28.88 -14.73 -27.81
N GLU A 507 29.07 -15.74 -28.64
CA GLU A 507 29.95 -16.88 -28.34
C GLU A 507 31.38 -16.37 -28.43
N GLU A 508 32.01 -16.12 -27.30
CA GLU A 508 33.47 -16.07 -27.23
C GLU A 508 34.01 -17.47 -27.27
N THR A 509 34.65 -17.80 -28.39
CA THR A 509 35.52 -18.96 -28.57
C THR A 509 36.70 -18.84 -27.63
N PHE A 510 36.72 -19.62 -26.55
CA PHE A 510 37.94 -19.89 -25.79
C PHE A 510 38.66 -21.09 -26.38
N GLU A 511 39.85 -20.85 -26.93
CA GLU A 511 40.81 -21.83 -27.35
C GLU A 511 41.26 -22.69 -26.15
N GLU A 512 41.21 -24.00 -26.35
CA GLU A 512 41.90 -25.00 -25.50
C GLU A 512 43.42 -24.79 -25.54
N GLN A 513 44.03 -24.47 -24.42
CA GLN A 513 45.43 -24.83 -24.19
C GLN A 513 45.48 -25.74 -22.97
N GLY A 514 45.83 -27.00 -23.25
CA GLY A 514 46.07 -28.02 -22.27
C GLY A 514 47.34 -27.78 -21.45
N THR A 515 47.27 -28.08 -20.18
CA THR A 515 48.43 -28.60 -19.41
C THR A 515 47.92 -29.56 -18.34
N SER A 516 48.67 -30.62 -18.26
CA SER A 516 48.65 -31.83 -17.49
C SER A 516 48.67 -31.69 -15.97
N ASP A 517 48.15 -32.75 -15.36
CA ASP A 517 48.59 -33.43 -14.14
C ASP A 517 48.41 -32.73 -12.76
N GLY A 518 47.74 -33.47 -11.91
CA GLY A 518 48.16 -33.54 -10.52
C GLY A 518 47.04 -33.33 -9.45
N ASP A 519 46.70 -34.47 -8.85
CA ASP A 519 46.28 -34.60 -7.43
C ASP A 519 44.82 -34.32 -7.03
N LEU A 520 44.12 -35.41 -6.88
CA LEU A 520 42.99 -35.60 -5.96
C LEU A 520 43.47 -35.68 -4.52
N PRO A 521 42.79 -35.10 -3.57
CA PRO A 521 42.71 -35.60 -2.20
C PRO A 521 41.29 -36.00 -1.78
N PRO A 522 41.17 -36.78 -0.70
CA PRO A 522 40.26 -37.90 -0.59
C PRO A 522 38.92 -37.62 0.07
N GLU A 523 38.03 -38.59 -0.10
CA GLU A 523 36.78 -38.80 0.59
C GLU A 523 36.87 -38.65 2.12
N LEU A 524 35.89 -37.99 2.72
CA LEU A 524 35.54 -38.16 4.13
C LEU A 524 34.05 -38.50 4.21
N ASP A 525 33.84 -39.80 4.38
CA ASP A 525 32.60 -40.41 4.87
C ASP A 525 32.27 -39.95 6.32
N ASN A 526 30.98 -39.99 6.58
CA ASN A 526 30.32 -40.12 7.89
C ASN A 526 30.47 -38.99 8.92
N ILE A 527 29.32 -38.48 9.32
CA ILE A 527 28.85 -38.52 10.73
C ILE A 527 27.32 -38.39 10.75
N GLU A 528 26.69 -39.43 11.31
CA GLU A 528 25.31 -39.50 11.75
C GLU A 528 25.09 -38.63 13.00
N GLU A 529 23.82 -38.21 13.17
CA GLU A 529 23.09 -37.97 14.45
C GLU A 529 23.67 -36.97 15.47
N PHE A 530 22.96 -35.86 15.61
CA PHE A 530 22.26 -35.51 16.88
C PHE A 530 21.22 -34.41 16.59
#